data_6a94d1d9ea514ccf5c330fd3430dcf57
#
_entry.id   6a94d1d9ea514ccf5c330fd3430dcf57
#
_cell.length_a   1.000
_cell.length_b   1.000
_cell.length_c   1.000
_cell.angle_alpha   90.00
_cell.angle_beta   90.00
_cell.angle_gamma   90.00
#
_symmetry.space_group_name_H-M   'P 1'
#
loop_
_entity.id
_entity.type
_entity.pdbx_description
1 polymer ?
#
loop_
_entity_poly.entity_id
_entity_poly.type
_entity_poly.pdbx_seq_one_letter_code
_entity_poly.pdbx_strand_id
1 'polypeptide(L)'
;MKMYKPGIESNLKNKLKKLFKKDRKRYEIVMKKMEEILQNPHHYKPLSHDMKHLCRVHIDSSFVLIFSINENDEIVLFIDIDHHDKIYGA
;
A
#
# COMPACT_ATOMS: atom_id res chain seq x y z
N MET A 1 11.87 -16.39 -8.76
CA MET A 1 10.62 -15.67 -8.53
C MET A 1 10.76 -14.23 -8.93
N LYS A 2 9.75 -13.74 -9.61
CA LYS A 2 9.75 -12.40 -10.13
C LYS A 2 9.27 -11.42 -9.08
N MET A 3 10.03 -10.36 -8.88
CA MET A 3 9.68 -9.34 -7.92
C MET A 3 9.35 -8.05 -8.66
N TYR A 4 8.20 -7.46 -8.33
CA TYR A 4 7.80 -6.20 -8.94
C TYR A 4 8.64 -5.05 -8.39
N LYS A 5 8.75 -3.98 -9.17
CA LYS A 5 9.47 -2.79 -8.75
C LYS A 5 8.52 -1.86 -7.99
N PRO A 6 8.99 -1.18 -6.97
CA PRO A 6 8.12 -0.25 -6.23
C PRO A 6 8.08 1.13 -6.85
N GLY A 7 6.89 1.72 -6.85
CA GLY A 7 6.71 3.15 -7.09
C GLY A 7 5.95 3.68 -5.88
N ILE A 8 6.24 4.91 -5.47
CA ILE A 8 5.60 5.50 -4.31
C ILE A 8 5.15 6.92 -4.63
N GLU A 9 3.87 7.20 -4.45
CA GLU A 9 3.33 8.55 -4.66
C GLU A 9 3.95 9.53 -3.66
N SER A 10 4.13 10.78 -4.10
CA SER A 10 4.75 11.81 -3.26
C SER A 10 4.05 11.99 -1.94
N ASN A 11 2.72 11.96 -1.97
CA ASN A 11 1.91 12.11 -0.77
C ASN A 11 2.21 11.00 0.24
N LEU A 12 2.34 9.78 -0.26
CA LEU A 12 2.65 8.65 0.61
C LEU A 12 4.07 8.75 1.15
N LYS A 13 5.02 9.22 0.34
CA LYS A 13 6.39 9.43 0.82
C LYS A 13 6.41 10.35 2.04
N ASN A 14 5.64 11.43 1.98
CA ASN A 14 5.56 12.39 3.09
C ASN A 14 4.94 11.74 4.32
N LYS A 15 3.90 10.96 4.14
CA LYS A 15 3.26 10.25 5.25
C LYS A 15 4.21 9.24 5.90
N LEU A 16 4.99 8.55 5.07
CA LEU A 16 5.95 7.57 5.58
C LEU A 16 7.07 8.22 6.36
N LYS A 17 7.53 9.41 5.93
CA LYS A 17 8.54 10.16 6.68
C LYS A 17 8.04 10.53 8.07
N LYS A 18 6.79 10.98 8.15
CA LYS A 18 6.19 11.33 9.43
C LYS A 18 6.03 10.09 10.31
N LEU A 19 5.59 9.01 9.71
CA LEU A 19 5.39 7.76 10.43
C LEU A 19 6.71 7.23 11.00
N PHE A 20 7.78 7.33 10.22
CA PHE A 20 9.12 6.92 10.65
C PHE A 20 9.54 7.63 11.94
N LYS A 21 9.19 8.91 12.06
CA LYS A 21 9.55 9.70 13.24
C LYS A 21 8.61 9.47 14.42
N LYS A 22 7.31 9.30 14.15
CA LYS A 22 6.32 9.24 15.22
C LYS A 22 6.02 7.83 15.71
N ASP A 23 6.07 6.85 14.80
CA ASP A 23 5.69 5.47 15.14
C ASP A 23 6.53 4.50 14.33
N ARG A 24 7.77 4.32 14.78
CA ARG A 24 8.73 3.47 14.09
C ARG A 24 8.22 2.04 13.92
N LYS A 25 7.53 1.54 14.91
CA LYS A 25 7.03 0.17 14.87
C LYS A 25 6.01 -0.02 13.75
N ARG A 26 5.07 0.92 13.62
CA ARG A 26 4.09 0.86 12.52
C ARG A 26 4.78 1.07 11.18
N TYR A 27 5.75 1.96 11.12
CA TYR A 27 6.53 2.18 9.91
C TYR A 27 7.16 0.87 9.42
N GLU A 28 7.74 0.09 10.33
CA GLU A 28 8.37 -1.17 9.97
C GLU A 28 7.36 -2.20 9.49
N ILE A 29 6.17 -2.21 10.08
CA ILE A 29 5.09 -3.09 9.63
C ILE A 29 4.70 -2.74 8.20
N VAL A 30 4.59 -1.43 7.89
CA VAL A 30 4.27 -0.98 6.54
C VAL A 30 5.36 -1.41 5.54
N MET A 31 6.61 -1.21 5.88
CA MET A 31 7.72 -1.58 5.00
C MET A 31 7.73 -3.07 4.71
N LYS A 32 7.51 -3.87 5.72
CA LYS A 32 7.46 -5.32 5.56
C LYS A 32 6.29 -5.74 4.67
N LYS A 33 5.15 -5.10 4.86
CA LYS A 33 3.97 -5.40 4.04
C LYS A 33 4.20 -5.01 2.58
N MET A 34 4.83 -3.87 2.33
CA MET A 34 5.18 -3.46 0.98
C MET A 34 6.08 -4.49 0.31
N GLU A 35 7.05 -5.01 1.03
CA GLU A 35 7.94 -6.03 0.49
C GLU A 35 7.17 -7.30 0.12
N GLU A 36 6.26 -7.74 0.97
CA GLU A 36 5.42 -8.88 0.68
C GLU A 36 4.57 -8.67 -0.57
N ILE A 37 4.03 -7.45 -0.73
CA ILE A 37 3.22 -7.11 -1.89
C ILE A 37 4.04 -7.18 -3.16
N LEU A 38 5.27 -6.71 -3.15
CA LEU A 38 6.13 -6.75 -4.33
C LEU A 38 6.41 -8.18 -4.78
N GLN A 39 6.42 -9.12 -3.87
CA GLN A 39 6.65 -10.52 -4.20
C GLN A 39 5.44 -11.18 -4.82
N ASN A 40 4.23 -10.77 -4.42
CA ASN A 40 3.00 -11.36 -4.94
C ASN A 40 1.83 -10.37 -4.83
N PRO A 41 1.81 -9.35 -5.70
CA PRO A 41 0.78 -8.31 -5.61
C PRO A 41 -0.64 -8.81 -5.92
N HIS A 42 -0.75 -9.90 -6.66
CA HIS A 42 -2.07 -10.45 -7.03
C HIS A 42 -2.75 -11.23 -5.91
N HIS A 43 -2.07 -11.42 -4.80
CA HIS A 43 -2.65 -12.08 -3.64
C HIS A 43 -3.77 -11.23 -3.00
N TYR A 44 -3.76 -9.94 -3.23
CA TYR A 44 -4.65 -8.99 -2.56
C TYR A 44 -5.85 -8.64 -3.40
N LYS A 45 -6.97 -8.34 -2.73
CA LYS A 45 -8.24 -8.08 -3.42
C LYS A 45 -8.38 -6.63 -3.87
N PRO A 46 -9.12 -6.38 -4.96
CA PRO A 46 -9.45 -5.03 -5.36
C PRO A 46 -10.26 -4.30 -4.28
N LEU A 47 -10.16 -2.97 -4.29
CA LEU A 47 -10.85 -2.14 -3.30
C LEU A 47 -12.36 -2.20 -3.49
N SER A 48 -12.84 -2.09 -4.73
CA SER A 48 -14.24 -2.17 -5.08
C SER A 48 -14.40 -2.37 -6.59
N HIS A 49 -15.64 -2.57 -7.03
CA HIS A 49 -15.93 -2.72 -8.46
C HIS A 49 -15.47 -1.51 -9.26
N ASP A 50 -15.79 -0.31 -8.78
CA ASP A 50 -15.46 0.92 -9.47
C ASP A 50 -13.98 1.25 -9.43
N MET A 51 -13.29 0.68 -8.45
CA MET A 51 -11.86 0.91 -8.26
C MET A 51 -11.08 -0.39 -8.34
N LYS A 52 -11.46 -1.24 -9.29
CA LYS A 52 -10.86 -2.58 -9.43
C LYS A 52 -9.38 -2.55 -9.76
N HIS A 53 -8.87 -1.42 -10.26
CA HIS A 53 -7.44 -1.25 -10.51
C HIS A 53 -6.67 -0.93 -9.24
N LEU A 54 -7.38 -0.64 -8.15
CA LEU A 54 -6.76 -0.36 -6.85
C LEU A 54 -6.93 -1.56 -5.92
N CYS A 55 -5.87 -1.89 -5.22
CA CYS A 55 -5.87 -2.97 -4.25
C CYS A 55 -5.64 -2.41 -2.86
N ARG A 56 -6.05 -3.15 -1.86
CA ARG A 56 -5.90 -2.74 -0.48
C ARG A 56 -5.33 -3.85 0.36
N VAL A 57 -4.66 -3.46 1.43
CA VAL A 57 -4.20 -4.40 2.42
C VAL A 57 -4.22 -3.73 3.79
N HIS A 58 -4.70 -4.44 4.79
CA HIS A 58 -4.69 -3.94 6.16
C HIS A 58 -3.28 -4.03 6.73
N ILE A 59 -2.82 -2.94 7.30
CA ILE A 59 -1.52 -2.89 7.96
C ILE A 59 -1.67 -3.41 9.40
N ASP A 60 -2.69 -2.87 10.06
CA ASP A 60 -3.10 -3.36 11.38
C ASP A 60 -4.60 -3.16 11.45
N SER A 61 -5.17 -3.19 12.64
CA SER A 61 -6.63 -3.10 12.80
C SER A 61 -7.21 -1.76 12.32
N SER A 62 -6.39 -0.73 12.17
CA SER A 62 -6.87 0.62 11.89
C SER A 62 -6.43 1.20 10.56
N PHE A 63 -5.30 0.77 10.02
CA PHE A 63 -4.72 1.37 8.81
C PHE A 63 -4.80 0.47 7.60
N VAL A 64 -4.98 1.10 6.43
CA VAL A 64 -5.09 0.40 5.14
C VAL A 64 -4.10 1.03 4.18
N LEU A 65 -3.38 0.18 3.45
CA LEU A 65 -2.44 0.60 2.40
C LEU A 65 -3.09 0.35 1.05
N ILE A 66 -3.04 1.35 0.18
CA ILE A 66 -3.64 1.29 -1.16
C ILE A 66 -2.52 1.24 -2.20
N PHE A 67 -2.67 0.37 -3.17
CA PHE A 67 -1.69 0.27 -4.26
C PHE A 67 -2.37 -0.14 -5.56
N SER A 68 -1.67 0.07 -6.68
CA SER A 68 -2.11 -0.40 -7.99
C SER A 68 -0.98 -1.20 -8.62
N ILE A 69 -1.34 -2.03 -9.61
CA ILE A 69 -0.38 -2.91 -10.27
C ILE A 69 -0.29 -2.53 -11.74
N ASN A 70 0.91 -2.28 -12.23
CA ASN A 70 1.17 -2.09 -13.64
C ASN A 70 1.86 -3.35 -14.16
N GLU A 71 1.10 -4.21 -14.80
CA GLU A 71 1.61 -5.49 -15.31
C GLU A 71 2.65 -5.33 -16.41
N ASN A 72 2.44 -4.36 -17.29
CA ASN A 72 3.34 -4.17 -18.42
C ASN A 72 4.75 -3.82 -17.98
N ASP A 73 4.86 -2.94 -16.99
CA ASP A 73 6.16 -2.49 -16.48
C ASP A 73 6.58 -3.24 -15.23
N GLU A 74 5.72 -4.10 -14.71
CA GLU A 74 5.96 -4.86 -13.49
C GLU A 74 6.27 -3.95 -12.32
N ILE A 75 5.43 -2.94 -12.15
CA ILE A 75 5.55 -1.95 -11.08
C ILE A 75 4.32 -2.04 -10.18
N VAL A 76 4.55 -2.02 -8.88
CA VAL A 76 3.49 -1.82 -7.91
C VAL A 76 3.61 -0.38 -7.45
N LEU A 77 2.58 0.42 -7.71
CA LEU A 77 2.55 1.81 -7.28
C LEU A 77 1.82 1.89 -5.94
N PHE A 78 2.54 2.24 -4.90
CA PHE A 78 1.95 2.46 -3.59
C PHE A 78 1.41 3.89 -3.54
N ILE A 79 0.12 4.01 -3.27
CA ILE A 79 -0.61 5.27 -3.47
C ILE A 79 -0.85 6.02 -2.17
N ASP A 80 -1.35 5.32 -1.16
CA ASP A 80 -1.70 6.00 0.09
C ASP A 80 -1.79 5.02 1.24
N ILE A 81 -1.72 5.56 2.44
CA ILE A 81 -1.97 4.83 3.68
C ILE A 81 -2.76 5.76 4.58
N ASP A 82 -3.83 5.25 5.17
CA ASP A 82 -4.63 6.06 6.08
C ASP A 82 -5.52 5.15 6.92
N HIS A 83 -6.26 5.78 7.83
CA HIS A 83 -7.23 5.07 8.64
C HIS A 83 -8.29 4.42 7.76
N HIS A 84 -8.74 3.26 8.20
CA HIS A 84 -9.79 2.52 7.51
C HIS A 84 -11.01 3.40 7.18
N ASP A 85 -11.44 4.21 8.14
CA ASP A 85 -12.60 5.06 7.96
C ASP A 85 -12.44 6.07 6.84
N LYS A 86 -11.24 6.64 6.69
CA LYS A 86 -10.98 7.62 5.65
C LYS A 86 -10.93 6.96 4.27
N ILE A 87 -10.35 5.77 4.18
CA ILE A 87 -10.23 5.06 2.91
C ILE A 87 -11.59 4.63 2.39
N TYR A 88 -12.47 4.17 3.27
CA TYR A 88 -13.77 3.66 2.87
C TYR A 88 -14.89 4.71 2.91
N GLY A 89 -14.54 5.96 3.15
CA GLY A 89 -15.48 7.05 3.04
C GLY A 89 -16.64 7.02 4.01
N ALA A 90 -16.38 6.58 5.20
CA ALA A 90 -17.42 6.52 6.21
C ALA A 90 -17.91 7.92 6.60
#